data_b088099641de2e4d1b4fd82820b2f28a
#
_entry.id   b088099641de2e4d1b4fd82820b2f28a
#
_cell.length_a   1.000
_cell.length_b   1.000
_cell.length_c   1.000
_cell.angle_alpha   90.00
_cell.angle_beta   90.00
_cell.angle_gamma   90.00
#
_symmetry.space_group_name_H-M   'P 1'
#
loop_
_entity.id
_entity.type
_entity.pdbx_description
1 polymer ?
#
loop_
_entity_poly.entity_id
_entity_poly.type
_entity_poly.pdbx_seq_one_letter_code
_entity_poly.pdbx_strand_id
1 'polypeptide(L)'
;MKWNNKFNYPKSSRSIEDGVRKYLFGEEKLPSVTSILQATKSEEDKAALENWKHRVGVQQANKIKTEASNRGTSMHSYIEDFLRGRINESFFESNEQYKNMAKEIIDKGIKGKLEEIYGMETALYYPEKYGGTADLIGIYEGKQCCLDLKQSNRLKKEEYIQD
;
A
#
# COMPACT_ATOMS: atom_id res chain seq x y z
N MET A 1 1.76 13.61 17.00
CA MET A 1 1.04 12.49 16.34
C MET A 1 0.31 11.71 17.40
N LYS A 2 -0.99 11.51 17.27
CA LYS A 2 -1.85 10.92 18.29
C LYS A 2 -2.69 9.80 17.68
N TRP A 3 -2.77 8.65 18.37
CA TRP A 3 -3.73 7.61 18.02
C TRP A 3 -5.12 7.94 18.58
N ASN A 4 -6.14 7.78 17.74
CA ASN A 4 -7.52 8.05 18.10
C ASN A 4 -8.42 6.96 17.52
N ASN A 5 -8.95 6.10 18.40
CA ASN A 5 -9.84 4.99 18.04
C ASN A 5 -11.27 5.48 17.73
N LYS A 6 -11.38 6.48 16.86
CA LYS A 6 -12.66 7.12 16.49
C LYS A 6 -13.60 6.17 15.76
N PHE A 7 -13.06 5.22 14.98
CA PHE A 7 -13.84 4.32 14.15
C PHE A 7 -13.66 2.86 14.59
N ASN A 8 -14.73 2.10 14.47
CA ASN A 8 -14.68 0.65 14.65
C ASN A 8 -14.62 -0.01 13.27
N TYR A 9 -13.45 -0.51 12.91
CA TYR A 9 -13.23 -1.12 11.61
C TYR A 9 -13.62 -2.60 11.59
N PRO A 10 -14.14 -3.11 10.46
CA PRO A 10 -14.51 -4.51 10.34
C PRO A 10 -13.26 -5.40 10.38
N LYS A 11 -13.40 -6.56 11.00
CA LYS A 11 -12.40 -7.61 10.89
C LYS A 11 -12.53 -8.29 9.54
N SER A 12 -11.40 -8.58 8.90
CA SER A 12 -11.36 -9.32 7.65
C SER A 12 -10.27 -10.37 7.65
N SER A 13 -10.44 -11.39 6.82
CA SER A 13 -9.36 -12.28 6.42
C SER A 13 -9.15 -12.21 4.91
N ARG A 14 -7.95 -12.54 4.44
CA ARG A 14 -7.60 -12.58 3.02
C ARG A 14 -7.39 -14.02 2.56
N SER A 15 -7.92 -14.35 1.39
CA SER A 15 -7.64 -15.58 0.67
C SER A 15 -7.20 -15.28 -0.76
N ILE A 16 -6.54 -16.25 -1.39
CA ILE A 16 -6.27 -16.26 -2.83
C ILE A 16 -6.94 -17.51 -3.38
N GLU A 17 -7.86 -17.33 -4.30
CA GLU A 17 -8.59 -18.40 -4.96
C GLU A 17 -8.50 -18.19 -6.46
N ASP A 18 -8.03 -19.21 -7.17
CA ASP A 18 -7.80 -19.16 -8.62
C ASP A 18 -6.95 -17.96 -9.07
N GLY A 19 -5.96 -17.57 -8.22
CA GLY A 19 -5.10 -16.42 -8.47
C GLY A 19 -5.74 -15.06 -8.16
N VAL A 20 -7.00 -15.03 -7.73
CA VAL A 20 -7.74 -13.82 -7.38
C VAL A 20 -7.71 -13.61 -5.86
N ARG A 21 -7.27 -12.42 -5.44
CA ARG A 21 -7.32 -12.03 -4.03
C ARG A 21 -8.75 -11.69 -3.64
N LYS A 22 -9.21 -12.29 -2.55
CA LYS A 22 -10.51 -12.01 -1.94
C LYS A 22 -10.37 -11.61 -0.48
N TYR A 23 -11.36 -10.87 0.00
CA TYR A 23 -11.54 -10.51 1.41
C TYR A 23 -12.81 -11.14 1.93
N LEU A 24 -12.75 -11.67 3.15
CA LEU A 24 -13.90 -12.19 3.89
C LEU A 24 -14.22 -11.23 5.04
N PHE A 25 -15.43 -10.68 5.04
CA PHE A 25 -15.99 -9.82 6.08
C PHE A 25 -17.23 -10.52 6.68
N GLY A 26 -17.07 -11.13 7.86
CA GLY A 26 -18.11 -12.02 8.38
C GLY A 26 -18.33 -13.19 7.45
N GLU A 27 -19.51 -13.30 6.85
CA GLU A 27 -19.87 -14.32 5.85
C GLU A 27 -19.72 -13.83 4.40
N GLU A 28 -19.48 -12.54 4.21
CA GLU A 28 -19.44 -11.92 2.88
C GLU A 28 -18.04 -12.01 2.28
N LYS A 29 -17.92 -12.67 1.13
CA LYS A 29 -16.69 -12.88 0.38
C LYS A 29 -16.63 -11.98 -0.83
N LEU A 30 -15.73 -11.01 -0.81
CA LEU A 30 -15.62 -9.95 -1.80
C LEU A 30 -14.30 -9.98 -2.57
N PRO A 31 -14.31 -9.65 -3.87
CA PRO A 31 -13.07 -9.44 -4.62
C PRO A 31 -12.29 -8.25 -4.05
N SER A 32 -10.95 -8.30 -4.15
CA SER A 32 -10.14 -7.15 -3.74
C SER A 32 -10.21 -6.04 -4.80
N VAL A 33 -10.14 -4.78 -4.36
CA VAL A 33 -9.98 -3.62 -5.27
C VAL A 33 -8.81 -3.85 -6.23
N THR A 34 -7.68 -4.35 -5.75
CA THR A 34 -6.50 -4.65 -6.58
C THR A 34 -6.81 -5.67 -7.69
N SER A 35 -7.61 -6.72 -7.38
CA SER A 35 -8.00 -7.71 -8.36
C SER A 35 -8.93 -7.13 -9.43
N ILE A 36 -9.85 -6.25 -9.03
CA ILE A 36 -10.74 -5.54 -9.96
C ILE A 36 -9.92 -4.65 -10.88
N LEU A 37 -9.05 -3.80 -10.32
CA LEU A 37 -8.18 -2.92 -11.11
C LEU A 37 -7.29 -3.70 -12.08
N GLN A 38 -6.82 -4.89 -11.69
CA GLN A 38 -6.05 -5.73 -12.60
C GLN A 38 -6.92 -6.29 -13.74
N ALA A 39 -8.16 -6.69 -13.47
CA ALA A 39 -9.07 -7.21 -14.46
C ALA A 39 -9.55 -6.15 -15.46
N THR A 40 -9.69 -4.91 -15.00
CA THR A 40 -10.20 -3.76 -15.79
C THR A 40 -9.10 -2.95 -16.47
N LYS A 41 -7.84 -3.38 -16.42
CA LYS A 41 -6.75 -2.71 -17.15
C LYS A 41 -7.06 -2.60 -18.63
N SER A 42 -6.68 -1.45 -19.22
CA SER A 42 -6.80 -1.23 -20.65
C SER A 42 -5.98 -2.26 -21.45
N GLU A 43 -6.34 -2.48 -22.69
CA GLU A 43 -5.57 -3.36 -23.59
C GLU A 43 -4.18 -2.79 -23.88
N GLU A 44 -4.06 -1.45 -23.90
CA GLU A 44 -2.78 -0.76 -24.06
C GLU A 44 -1.84 -1.04 -22.87
N ASP A 45 -2.34 -0.98 -21.63
CA ASP A 45 -1.54 -1.26 -20.43
C ASP A 45 -1.13 -2.74 -20.36
N LYS A 46 -2.02 -3.64 -20.77
CA LYS A 46 -1.71 -5.08 -20.87
C LYS A 46 -0.61 -5.31 -21.89
N ALA A 47 -0.73 -4.72 -23.09
CA ALA A 47 0.26 -4.82 -24.15
C ALA A 47 1.61 -4.21 -23.73
N ALA A 48 1.61 -3.05 -23.08
CA ALA A 48 2.82 -2.41 -22.56
C ALA A 48 3.56 -3.31 -21.56
N LEU A 49 2.81 -3.97 -20.66
CA LEU A 49 3.37 -4.91 -19.68
C LEU A 49 3.98 -6.15 -20.35
N GLU A 50 3.28 -6.72 -21.34
CA GLU A 50 3.78 -7.87 -22.09
C GLU A 50 5.04 -7.50 -22.91
N ASN A 51 5.04 -6.36 -23.61
CA ASN A 51 6.21 -5.85 -24.33
C ASN A 51 7.41 -5.64 -23.38
N TRP A 52 7.17 -5.13 -22.18
CA TRP A 52 8.21 -5.02 -21.16
C TRP A 52 8.75 -6.38 -20.75
N LYS A 53 7.89 -7.37 -20.48
CA LYS A 53 8.30 -8.74 -20.13
C LYS A 53 9.11 -9.40 -21.24
N HIS A 54 8.71 -9.22 -22.50
CA HIS A 54 9.46 -9.72 -23.66
C HIS A 54 10.85 -9.09 -23.74
N ARG A 55 10.97 -7.78 -23.52
CA ARG A 55 12.24 -7.05 -23.59
C ARG A 55 13.24 -7.48 -22.50
N VAL A 56 12.76 -7.68 -21.25
CA VAL A 56 13.62 -8.00 -20.10
C VAL A 56 13.78 -9.51 -19.87
N GLY A 57 12.91 -10.31 -20.46
CA GLY A 57 12.80 -11.74 -20.21
C GLY A 57 11.92 -12.07 -19.01
N VAL A 58 11.13 -13.16 -19.14
CA VAL A 58 10.11 -13.54 -18.14
C VAL A 58 10.71 -13.78 -16.75
N GLN A 59 11.84 -14.46 -16.66
CA GLN A 59 12.49 -14.74 -15.38
C GLN A 59 12.95 -13.44 -14.69
N GLN A 60 13.57 -12.52 -15.44
CA GLN A 60 14.01 -11.25 -14.92
C GLN A 60 12.83 -10.36 -14.53
N ALA A 61 11.75 -10.36 -15.32
CA ALA A 61 10.52 -9.62 -15.00
C ALA A 61 9.90 -10.11 -13.67
N ASN A 62 9.85 -11.43 -13.46
CA ASN A 62 9.36 -12.02 -12.21
C ASN A 62 10.25 -11.65 -11.03
N LYS A 63 11.58 -11.70 -11.20
CA LYS A 63 12.53 -11.28 -10.17
C LYS A 63 12.32 -9.81 -9.77
N ILE A 64 12.27 -8.91 -10.73
CA ILE A 64 12.01 -7.47 -10.50
C ILE A 64 10.69 -7.24 -9.76
N LYS A 65 9.61 -7.94 -10.18
CA LYS A 65 8.31 -7.86 -9.53
C LYS A 65 8.37 -8.32 -8.07
N THR A 66 9.02 -9.45 -7.80
CA THR A 66 9.14 -10.01 -6.45
C THR A 66 9.96 -9.10 -5.54
N GLU A 67 11.10 -8.62 -6.02
CA GLU A 67 11.96 -7.68 -5.26
C GLU A 67 11.23 -6.37 -4.95
N ALA A 68 10.50 -5.81 -5.92
CA ALA A 68 9.69 -4.60 -5.70
C ALA A 68 8.55 -4.84 -4.69
N SER A 69 7.88 -6.00 -4.76
CA SER A 69 6.83 -6.36 -3.81
C SER A 69 7.38 -6.52 -2.40
N ASN A 70 8.47 -7.25 -2.24
CA ASN A 70 9.10 -7.47 -0.92
C ASN A 70 9.59 -6.14 -0.32
N ARG A 71 10.23 -5.29 -1.12
CA ARG A 71 10.68 -3.96 -0.69
C ARG A 71 9.51 -3.09 -0.25
N GLY A 72 8.40 -3.10 -0.99
CA GLY A 72 7.19 -2.38 -0.62
C GLY A 72 6.62 -2.86 0.71
N THR A 73 6.45 -4.17 0.87
CA THR A 73 5.96 -4.78 2.12
C THR A 73 6.85 -4.41 3.31
N SER A 74 8.17 -4.52 3.14
CA SER A 74 9.12 -4.16 4.21
C SER A 74 9.07 -2.67 4.56
N MET A 75 8.91 -1.80 3.56
CA MET A 75 8.77 -0.36 3.77
C MET A 75 7.50 -0.02 4.56
N HIS A 76 6.34 -0.59 4.19
CA HIS A 76 5.09 -0.39 4.91
C HIS A 76 5.19 -0.89 6.36
N SER A 77 5.71 -2.09 6.57
CA SER A 77 5.91 -2.65 7.92
C SER A 77 6.81 -1.75 8.78
N TYR A 78 7.87 -1.20 8.20
CA TYR A 78 8.78 -0.31 8.91
C TYR A 78 8.11 1.01 9.30
N ILE A 79 7.32 1.61 8.40
CA ILE A 79 6.53 2.82 8.71
C ILE A 79 5.49 2.52 9.78
N GLU A 80 4.82 1.37 9.70
CA GLU A 80 3.86 0.94 10.72
C GLU A 80 4.52 0.82 12.10
N ASP A 81 5.67 0.16 12.18
CA ASP A 81 6.40 0.00 13.44
C ASP A 81 6.84 1.36 14.03
N PHE A 82 7.27 2.29 13.19
CA PHE A 82 7.57 3.66 13.61
C PHE A 82 6.33 4.37 14.15
N LEU A 83 5.21 4.32 13.43
CA LEU A 83 3.97 5.00 13.82
C LEU A 83 3.34 4.40 15.08
N ARG A 84 3.57 3.12 15.35
CA ARG A 84 3.16 2.43 16.59
C ARG A 84 4.14 2.62 17.74
N GLY A 85 5.26 3.32 17.53
CA GLY A 85 6.30 3.51 18.55
C GLY A 85 7.08 2.25 18.89
N ARG A 86 7.10 1.23 18.01
CA ARG A 86 7.86 -0.01 18.20
C ARG A 86 9.33 0.15 17.85
N ILE A 87 9.66 1.10 16.99
CA ILE A 87 11.01 1.49 16.61
C ILE A 87 11.19 3.00 16.76
N ASN A 88 12.42 3.43 16.99
CA ASN A 88 12.78 4.83 17.09
C ASN A 88 13.77 5.23 15.97
N GLU A 89 14.10 6.51 15.90
CA GLU A 89 14.92 7.06 14.81
C GLU A 89 16.34 6.48 14.73
N SER A 90 16.88 5.94 15.81
CA SER A 90 18.23 5.34 15.82
C SER A 90 18.33 4.07 14.97
N PHE A 91 17.20 3.44 14.60
CA PHE A 91 17.15 2.29 13.71
C PHE A 91 17.15 2.67 12.22
N PHE A 92 17.17 3.96 11.87
CA PHE A 92 17.18 4.41 10.48
C PHE A 92 18.55 4.31 9.79
N GLU A 93 19.64 4.16 10.53
CA GLU A 93 20.96 3.96 9.94
C GLU A 93 21.08 2.54 9.38
N SER A 94 20.87 2.39 8.09
CA SER A 94 20.91 1.11 7.39
C SER A 94 21.22 1.30 5.92
N ASN A 95 21.95 0.36 5.34
CA ASN A 95 22.17 0.26 3.90
C ASN A 95 20.97 -0.35 3.15
N GLU A 96 19.89 -0.71 3.86
CA GLU A 96 18.72 -1.35 3.25
C GLU A 96 17.82 -0.31 2.57
N GLN A 97 17.60 -0.48 1.27
CA GLN A 97 16.86 0.46 0.43
C GLN A 97 15.46 0.79 0.97
N TYR A 98 14.72 -0.19 1.50
CA TYR A 98 13.37 0.02 2.03
C TYR A 98 13.35 0.91 3.27
N LYS A 99 14.39 0.83 4.11
CA LYS A 99 14.52 1.72 5.29
C LYS A 99 14.76 3.17 4.88
N ASN A 100 15.62 3.37 3.88
CA ASN A 100 15.86 4.72 3.35
C ASN A 100 14.60 5.32 2.73
N MET A 101 13.81 4.53 1.99
CA MET A 101 12.52 4.95 1.46
C MET A 101 11.51 5.27 2.58
N ALA A 102 11.43 4.41 3.60
CA ALA A 102 10.58 4.65 4.76
C ALA A 102 10.97 5.93 5.50
N LYS A 103 12.27 6.16 5.69
CA LYS A 103 12.79 7.38 6.31
C LYS A 103 12.39 8.64 5.54
N GLU A 104 12.53 8.63 4.21
CA GLU A 104 12.08 9.75 3.36
C GLU A 104 10.58 10.05 3.54
N ILE A 105 9.74 9.00 3.54
CA ILE A 105 8.30 9.16 3.77
C ILE A 105 8.03 9.70 5.17
N ILE A 106 8.69 9.18 6.19
CA ILE A 106 8.52 9.62 7.57
C ILE A 106 8.95 11.07 7.74
N ASP A 107 10.13 11.43 7.28
CA ASP A 107 10.71 12.76 7.52
C ASP A 107 10.01 13.85 6.69
N LYS A 108 9.67 13.56 5.42
CA LYS A 108 9.11 14.56 4.50
C LYS A 108 7.58 14.49 4.35
N GLY A 109 7.02 13.30 4.55
CA GLY A 109 5.59 13.05 4.34
C GLY A 109 4.78 12.98 5.62
N ILE A 110 5.35 12.50 6.73
CA ILE A 110 4.58 12.20 7.95
C ILE A 110 4.86 13.21 9.06
N LYS A 111 6.11 13.45 9.40
CA LYS A 111 6.49 14.38 10.49
C LYS A 111 5.98 15.79 10.24
N GLY A 112 5.31 16.36 11.24
CA GLY A 112 4.75 17.70 11.18
C GLY A 112 3.48 17.84 10.32
N LYS A 113 3.05 16.79 9.63
CA LYS A 113 1.87 16.78 8.75
C LYS A 113 0.77 15.84 9.21
N LEU A 114 1.14 14.64 9.67
CA LEU A 114 0.20 13.68 10.23
C LEU A 114 -0.05 14.00 11.71
N GLU A 115 -1.26 14.40 12.04
CA GLU A 115 -1.65 14.88 13.38
C GLU A 115 -2.29 13.77 14.20
N GLU A 116 -3.27 13.06 13.62
CA GLU A 116 -3.98 11.96 14.25
C GLU A 116 -4.00 10.74 13.33
N ILE A 117 -3.97 9.56 13.94
CA ILE A 117 -4.14 8.27 13.27
C ILE A 117 -5.44 7.64 13.76
N TYR A 118 -6.36 7.38 12.84
CA TYR A 118 -7.62 6.68 13.10
C TYR A 118 -7.53 5.18 12.81
N GLY A 119 -6.69 4.79 11.86
CA GLY A 119 -6.47 3.40 11.48
C GLY A 119 -5.26 3.23 10.59
N MET A 120 -4.67 2.05 10.62
CA MET A 120 -3.51 1.66 9.84
C MET A 120 -3.63 0.21 9.42
N GLU A 121 -3.31 -0.09 8.15
CA GLU A 121 -3.55 -1.39 7.52
C GLU A 121 -5.00 -1.86 7.75
N THR A 122 -5.92 -0.92 7.58
CA THR A 122 -7.30 -1.07 7.99
C THR A 122 -8.13 -1.65 6.86
N ALA A 123 -8.81 -2.76 7.14
CA ALA A 123 -9.72 -3.37 6.18
C ALA A 123 -11.00 -2.53 6.04
N LEU A 124 -11.35 -2.24 4.80
CA LEU A 124 -12.56 -1.53 4.40
C LEU A 124 -13.28 -2.32 3.31
N TYR A 125 -14.58 -2.18 3.21
CA TYR A 125 -15.35 -2.80 2.14
C TYR A 125 -16.57 -1.98 1.74
N TYR A 126 -16.96 -2.14 0.50
CA TYR A 126 -18.26 -1.75 0.01
C TYR A 126 -19.13 -3.01 -0.08
N PRO A 127 -20.23 -3.11 0.67
CA PRO A 127 -21.08 -4.30 0.72
C PRO A 127 -21.44 -4.80 -0.68
N GLU A 128 -21.40 -6.11 -0.88
CA GLU A 128 -21.74 -6.80 -2.15
C GLU A 128 -20.82 -6.47 -3.34
N LYS A 129 -19.83 -5.60 -3.19
CA LYS A 129 -19.00 -5.10 -4.28
C LYS A 129 -17.54 -5.52 -4.16
N TYR A 130 -16.82 -4.96 -3.21
CA TYR A 130 -15.38 -5.18 -3.08
C TYR A 130 -14.86 -4.86 -1.67
N GLY A 131 -13.68 -5.42 -1.38
CA GLY A 131 -12.94 -5.10 -0.17
C GLY A 131 -11.50 -4.67 -0.47
N GLY A 132 -10.88 -4.02 0.48
CA GLY A 132 -9.50 -3.55 0.38
C GLY A 132 -8.90 -3.24 1.73
N THR A 133 -7.64 -2.82 1.72
CA THR A 133 -6.93 -2.32 2.91
C THR A 133 -6.46 -0.90 2.61
N ALA A 134 -6.76 0.02 3.53
CA ALA A 134 -6.21 1.36 3.53
C ALA A 134 -4.92 1.37 4.35
N ASP A 135 -3.84 1.91 3.81
CA ASP A 135 -2.55 1.95 4.50
C ASP A 135 -2.63 2.79 5.77
N LEU A 136 -3.24 3.98 5.69
CA LEU A 136 -3.37 4.90 6.81
C LEU A 136 -4.62 5.78 6.68
N ILE A 137 -5.35 5.94 7.76
CA ILE A 137 -6.51 6.84 7.86
C ILE A 137 -6.27 7.79 9.04
N GLY A 138 -6.43 9.09 8.83
CA GLY A 138 -6.15 10.06 9.90
C GLY A 138 -6.43 11.51 9.53
N ILE A 139 -5.86 12.41 10.33
CA ILE A 139 -5.79 13.85 10.03
C ILE A 139 -4.42 14.16 9.47
N TYR A 140 -4.39 14.69 8.28
CA TYR A 140 -3.18 15.09 7.57
C TYR A 140 -3.33 16.54 7.10
N GLU A 141 -2.42 17.42 7.54
CA GLU A 141 -2.47 18.87 7.28
C GLU A 141 -3.87 19.46 7.54
N GLY A 142 -4.44 19.14 8.72
CA GLY A 142 -5.74 19.62 9.17
C GLY A 142 -6.95 18.98 8.50
N LYS A 143 -6.77 18.01 7.58
CA LYS A 143 -7.86 17.37 6.83
C LYS A 143 -7.96 15.89 7.15
N GLN A 144 -9.17 15.37 7.19
CA GLN A 144 -9.40 13.93 7.28
C GLN A 144 -9.08 13.28 5.94
N CYS A 145 -8.11 12.35 5.94
CA CYS A 145 -7.58 11.73 4.73
C CYS A 145 -7.46 10.22 4.87
N CYS A 146 -7.57 9.53 3.73
CA CYS A 146 -7.04 8.20 3.51
C CYS A 146 -5.73 8.36 2.73
N LEU A 147 -4.64 7.88 3.30
CA LEU A 147 -3.31 7.99 2.75
C LEU A 147 -2.85 6.61 2.25
N ASP A 148 -2.30 6.59 1.05
CA ASP A 148 -1.72 5.41 0.43
C ASP A 148 -0.21 5.60 0.30
N LEU A 149 0.58 4.64 0.80
CA LEU A 149 2.03 4.69 0.82
C LEU A 149 2.58 3.94 -0.40
N LYS A 150 3.21 4.65 -1.32
CA LYS A 150 3.78 4.07 -2.54
C LYS A 150 5.28 4.25 -2.63
N GLN A 151 5.97 3.19 -2.98
CA GLN A 151 7.38 3.23 -3.34
C GLN A 151 7.53 3.21 -4.86
N SER A 152 8.52 3.94 -5.37
CA SER A 152 8.86 3.93 -6.78
C SER A 152 10.36 4.15 -6.97
N ASN A 153 10.96 3.46 -7.94
CA ASN A 153 12.35 3.68 -8.34
C ASN A 153 12.51 4.87 -9.31
N ARG A 154 11.40 5.49 -9.73
CA ARG A 154 11.37 6.65 -10.64
C ARG A 154 10.34 7.63 -10.14
N LEU A 155 10.58 8.91 -10.37
CA LEU A 155 9.54 9.91 -10.17
C LEU A 155 8.35 9.56 -11.05
N LYS A 156 7.18 9.48 -10.43
CA LYS A 156 5.93 9.33 -11.17
C LYS A 156 5.58 10.65 -11.82
N LYS A 157 5.03 10.59 -13.02
CA LYS A 157 4.43 11.76 -13.64
C LYS A 157 3.15 12.13 -12.88
N GLU A 158 2.87 13.42 -12.83
CA GLU A 158 1.70 13.95 -12.11
C GLU A 158 0.38 13.36 -12.64
N GLU A 159 0.29 13.13 -13.95
CA GLU A 159 -0.83 12.47 -14.61
C GLU A 159 -1.18 11.06 -14.09
N TYR A 160 -0.24 10.38 -13.42
CA TYR A 160 -0.44 9.05 -12.79
C TYR A 160 -0.80 9.11 -11.31
N ILE A 161 -1.01 10.30 -10.76
CA ILE A 161 -1.28 10.53 -9.34
C ILE A 161 -2.68 11.11 -9.13
N GLN A 162 -3.33 11.54 -10.23
CA GLN A 162 -4.61 12.28 -10.19
C GLN A 162 -5.87 11.41 -10.28
N ASP A 163 -5.77 10.08 -10.24
CA ASP A 163 -6.92 9.17 -10.30
C ASP A 163 -7.50 8.85 -8.92
#